data_894357613beb64fd0242136b1bd5269f
#
_entry.id   894357613beb64fd0242136b1bd5269f
#
_cell.length_a   1.000
_cell.length_b   1.000
_cell.length_c   1.000
_cell.angle_alpha   90.00
_cell.angle_beta   90.00
_cell.angle_gamma   90.00
#
_symmetry.space_group_name_H-M   'P 1'
#
loop_
_entity.id
_entity.type
_entity.pdbx_description
1 polymer ?
#
loop_
_entity_poly.entity_id
_entity_poly.type
_entity_poly.pdbx_seq_one_letter_code
_entity_poly.pdbx_strand_id
1 'polypeptide(L)'
;SDVYKRQRFISGLLQDDITAEDFAQDILLKLWQKREEMAKIENLNAYLYRTSRNAVYQHLRHILLVNEYGEKQQENLSRQQNEGAGNIEENMFAEELLLLIQHTVEQMPAQRKRIYEMSRKEGKNNDEIAQLLAINKRTVENHLTQALADIRKMLKHFYLF
;
A
#
# COMPACT_ATOMS: atom_id res chain seq x y z
N SER A 1 -10.48 -6.41 -22.15
CA SER A 1 -11.07 -6.73 -20.85
C SER A 1 -10.07 -6.76 -19.70
N ASP A 2 -8.84 -7.26 -19.90
CA ASP A 2 -7.85 -7.39 -18.83
C ASP A 2 -7.25 -6.04 -18.41
N VAL A 3 -7.17 -5.07 -19.31
CA VAL A 3 -6.74 -3.69 -19.02
C VAL A 3 -7.69 -3.03 -18.04
N TYR A 4 -8.99 -3.14 -18.27
CA TYR A 4 -10.00 -2.57 -17.35
C TYR A 4 -9.98 -3.22 -15.96
N LYS A 5 -9.73 -4.51 -15.90
CA LYS A 5 -9.57 -5.20 -14.60
C LYS A 5 -8.35 -4.67 -13.84
N ARG A 6 -7.23 -4.45 -14.52
CA ARG A 6 -6.01 -3.91 -13.91
C ARG A 6 -6.17 -2.45 -13.48
N GLN A 7 -6.80 -1.63 -14.31
CA GLN A 7 -7.10 -0.25 -13.95
C GLN A 7 -7.99 -0.20 -12.70
N ARG A 8 -9.05 -0.98 -12.64
CA ARG A 8 -9.92 -1.06 -11.45
C ARG A 8 -9.18 -1.56 -10.21
N PHE A 9 -8.27 -2.52 -10.36
CA PHE A 9 -7.42 -2.99 -9.27
C PHE A 9 -6.54 -1.86 -8.74
N ILE A 10 -5.85 -1.14 -9.62
CA ILE A 10 -4.98 -0.03 -9.26
C ILE A 10 -5.77 1.14 -8.66
N SER A 11 -6.92 1.48 -9.22
CA SER A 11 -7.83 2.49 -8.65
C SER A 11 -8.26 2.15 -7.23
N GLY A 12 -8.59 0.88 -6.99
CA GLY A 12 -8.98 0.40 -5.66
C GLY A 12 -7.85 0.53 -4.62
N LEU A 13 -6.60 0.41 -5.05
CA LEU A 13 -5.43 0.59 -4.18
C LEU A 13 -5.11 2.06 -3.93
N LEU A 14 -5.08 2.87 -4.98
CA LEU A 14 -4.65 4.27 -4.92
C LEU A 14 -5.77 5.22 -4.53
N GLN A 15 -7.03 4.77 -4.64
CA GLN A 15 -8.24 5.60 -4.48
C GLN A 15 -8.23 6.87 -5.37
N ASP A 16 -7.54 6.76 -6.50
CA ASP A 16 -7.38 7.82 -7.49
C ASP A 16 -7.40 7.24 -8.91
N ASP A 17 -8.48 7.53 -9.64
CA ASP A 17 -8.69 6.98 -10.97
C ASP A 17 -7.71 7.52 -12.01
N ILE A 18 -7.29 8.79 -11.89
CA ILE A 18 -6.37 9.43 -12.84
C ILE A 18 -4.98 8.78 -12.75
N THR A 19 -4.45 8.65 -11.53
CA THR A 19 -3.16 7.99 -11.30
C THR A 19 -3.21 6.52 -11.69
N ALA A 20 -4.32 5.84 -11.46
CA ALA A 20 -4.51 4.45 -11.87
C ALA A 20 -4.53 4.29 -13.41
N GLU A 21 -5.10 5.22 -14.12
CA GLU A 21 -5.08 5.24 -15.59
C GLU A 21 -3.66 5.41 -16.12
N ASP A 22 -2.90 6.35 -15.58
CA ASP A 22 -1.49 6.58 -15.93
C ASP A 22 -0.64 5.32 -15.71
N PHE A 23 -0.82 4.64 -14.59
CA PHE A 23 -0.15 3.36 -14.31
C PHE A 23 -0.53 2.27 -15.30
N ALA A 24 -1.81 2.16 -15.62
CA ALA A 24 -2.27 1.16 -16.59
C ALA A 24 -1.66 1.42 -17.98
N GLN A 25 -1.59 2.67 -18.41
CA GLN A 25 -0.96 3.06 -19.68
C GLN A 25 0.55 2.78 -19.67
N ASP A 26 1.27 3.11 -18.61
CA ASP A 26 2.70 2.82 -18.45
C ASP A 26 2.99 1.31 -18.49
N ILE A 27 2.17 0.50 -17.86
CA ILE A 27 2.28 -0.96 -17.88
C ILE A 27 2.07 -1.47 -19.31
N LEU A 28 1.04 -0.99 -20.01
CA LEU A 28 0.79 -1.36 -21.40
C LEU A 28 1.95 -0.99 -22.33
N LEU A 29 2.53 0.19 -22.15
CA LEU A 29 3.67 0.64 -22.93
C LEU A 29 4.89 -0.26 -22.70
N LYS A 30 5.19 -0.62 -21.45
CA LYS A 30 6.26 -1.56 -21.11
C LYS A 30 6.03 -2.95 -21.70
N LEU A 31 4.79 -3.42 -21.67
CA LEU A 31 4.41 -4.68 -22.29
C LEU A 31 4.62 -4.66 -23.80
N TRP A 32 4.22 -3.59 -24.46
CA TRP A 32 4.45 -3.42 -25.89
C TRP A 32 5.92 -3.38 -26.27
N GLN A 33 6.74 -2.69 -25.49
CA GLN A 33 8.19 -2.64 -25.69
C GLN A 33 8.85 -4.03 -25.53
N LYS A 34 8.32 -4.88 -24.67
CA LYS A 34 8.81 -6.23 -24.38
C LYS A 34 7.99 -7.33 -25.04
N ARG A 35 7.19 -7.02 -26.05
CA ARG A 35 6.26 -7.96 -26.68
C ARG A 35 6.89 -9.28 -27.16
N GLU A 36 8.14 -9.24 -27.58
CA GLU A 36 8.88 -10.44 -28.04
C GLU A 36 9.22 -11.38 -26.86
N GLU A 37 9.56 -10.81 -25.70
CA GLU A 37 9.79 -11.57 -24.48
C GLU A 37 8.50 -12.15 -23.92
N MET A 38 7.39 -11.43 -24.10
CA MET A 38 6.07 -11.82 -23.59
C MET A 38 5.50 -13.06 -24.30
N ALA A 39 5.87 -13.32 -25.54
CA ALA A 39 5.47 -14.53 -26.25
C ALA A 39 5.98 -15.81 -25.55
N LYS A 40 6.99 -15.69 -24.69
CA LYS A 40 7.59 -16.79 -23.91
C LYS A 40 6.95 -16.97 -22.52
N ILE A 41 6.03 -16.08 -22.12
CA ILE A 41 5.42 -16.12 -20.79
C ILE A 41 4.21 -17.06 -20.81
N GLU A 42 4.26 -18.11 -19.99
CA GLU A 42 3.21 -19.12 -19.92
C GLU A 42 1.91 -18.58 -19.30
N ASN A 43 2.02 -17.72 -18.28
CA ASN A 43 0.87 -17.14 -17.60
C ASN A 43 0.91 -15.61 -17.62
N LEU A 44 0.30 -15.04 -18.64
CA LEU A 44 0.23 -13.59 -18.84
C LEU A 44 -0.51 -12.87 -17.71
N ASN A 45 -1.59 -13.45 -17.19
CA ASN A 45 -2.35 -12.86 -16.09
C ASN A 45 -1.54 -12.73 -14.81
N ALA A 46 -0.78 -13.74 -14.44
CA ALA A 46 0.11 -13.69 -13.28
C ALA A 46 1.23 -12.65 -13.48
N TYR A 47 1.78 -12.55 -14.67
CA TYR A 47 2.76 -11.53 -15.01
C TYR A 47 2.22 -10.12 -14.91
N LEU A 48 1.04 -9.86 -15.48
CA LEU A 48 0.36 -8.57 -15.41
C LEU A 48 0.03 -8.18 -13.97
N TYR A 49 -0.46 -9.14 -13.19
CA TYR A 49 -0.74 -8.91 -11.77
C TYR A 49 0.52 -8.49 -11.00
N ARG A 50 1.60 -9.24 -11.15
CA ARG A 50 2.89 -8.95 -10.51
C ARG A 50 3.44 -7.59 -10.93
N THR A 51 3.39 -7.27 -12.21
CA THR A 51 3.87 -5.99 -12.75
C THR A 51 3.05 -4.82 -12.21
N SER A 52 1.73 -4.94 -12.18
CA SER A 52 0.83 -3.92 -11.64
C SER A 52 1.06 -3.71 -10.14
N ARG A 53 1.19 -4.79 -9.39
CA ARG A 53 1.47 -4.77 -7.96
C ARG A 53 2.80 -4.09 -7.65
N ASN A 54 3.86 -4.44 -8.38
CA ASN A 54 5.18 -3.84 -8.20
C ASN A 54 5.18 -2.34 -8.53
N ALA A 55 4.48 -1.93 -9.58
CA ALA A 55 4.35 -0.52 -9.95
C ALA A 55 3.64 0.30 -8.86
N VAL A 56 2.55 -0.21 -8.32
CA VAL A 56 1.83 0.42 -7.20
C VAL A 56 2.69 0.48 -5.95
N TYR A 57 3.40 -0.59 -5.62
CA TYR A 57 4.32 -0.63 -4.50
C TYR A 57 5.41 0.44 -4.60
N GLN A 58 6.06 0.57 -5.74
CA GLN A 58 7.09 1.58 -5.95
C GLN A 58 6.53 3.01 -5.85
N HIS A 59 5.32 3.23 -6.35
CA HIS A 59 4.65 4.52 -6.23
C HIS A 59 4.33 4.89 -4.78
N LEU A 60 3.72 3.97 -4.04
CA LEU A 60 3.40 4.16 -2.62
C LEU A 60 4.65 4.40 -1.79
N ARG A 61 5.69 3.64 -2.05
CA ARG A 61 6.99 3.82 -1.40
C ARG A 61 7.55 5.21 -1.66
N HIS A 62 7.51 5.67 -2.89
CA HIS A 62 7.97 7.01 -3.26
C HIS A 62 7.18 8.10 -2.53
N ILE A 63 5.84 8.06 -2.55
CA ILE A 63 4.98 9.05 -1.89
C ILE A 63 5.25 9.08 -0.38
N LEU A 64 5.27 7.93 0.29
CA LEU A 64 5.41 7.86 1.74
C LEU A 64 6.81 8.28 2.20
N LEU A 65 7.84 7.93 1.46
CA LEU A 65 9.22 8.34 1.77
C LEU A 65 9.44 9.84 1.57
N VAL A 66 8.87 10.42 0.52
CA VAL A 66 8.96 11.86 0.26
C VAL A 66 8.20 12.65 1.33
N ASN A 67 7.03 12.17 1.77
CA ASN A 67 6.18 12.88 2.72
C ASN A 67 6.68 12.79 4.19
N GLU A 68 7.23 11.64 4.60
CA GLU A 68 7.61 11.44 6.03
C GLU A 68 9.07 11.79 6.34
N TYR A 69 9.99 11.54 5.44
CA TYR A 69 11.41 11.43 5.83
C TYR A 69 12.38 12.24 4.97
N GLY A 70 11.94 12.89 3.90
CA GLY A 70 12.82 13.62 3.01
C GLY A 70 13.90 12.74 2.34
N GLU A 71 14.84 13.37 1.64
CA GLU A 71 15.81 12.68 0.78
C GLU A 71 16.80 11.75 1.53
N LYS A 72 17.03 11.96 2.82
CA LYS A 72 18.06 11.21 3.59
C LYS A 72 17.72 9.73 3.82
N GLN A 73 16.45 9.34 3.84
CA GLN A 73 16.08 7.93 4.01
C GLN A 73 16.01 7.15 2.71
N GLN A 74 15.90 7.83 1.59
CA GLN A 74 15.97 7.18 0.28
C GLN A 74 17.34 6.50 0.05
N GLU A 75 18.42 7.11 0.52
CA GLU A 75 19.77 6.54 0.44
C GLU A 75 19.96 5.30 1.33
N ASN A 76 19.39 5.31 2.54
CA ASN A 76 19.50 4.17 3.46
C ASN A 76 18.71 2.95 3.00
N LEU A 77 17.54 3.15 2.39
CA LEU A 77 16.72 2.07 1.84
C LEU A 77 17.32 1.47 0.56
N SER A 78 17.99 2.29 -0.24
CA SER A 78 18.73 1.82 -1.42
C SER A 78 19.94 0.95 -1.02
N ARG A 79 20.58 1.23 0.13
CA ARG A 79 21.68 0.42 0.67
C ARG A 79 21.21 -0.91 1.24
N GLN A 80 20.05 -0.97 1.89
CA GLN A 80 19.47 -2.21 2.41
C GLN A 80 19.03 -3.17 1.31
N GLN A 81 18.73 -2.70 0.11
CA GLN A 81 18.40 -3.54 -1.04
C GLN A 81 19.61 -4.32 -1.59
N ASN A 82 20.82 -3.91 -1.27
CA ASN A 82 22.06 -4.53 -1.79
C ASN A 82 22.70 -5.56 -0.83
N GLU A 83 22.22 -5.71 0.38
CA GLU A 83 22.83 -6.59 1.39
C GLU A 83 21.97 -7.84 1.67
N GLY A 84 22.05 -8.86 0.84
CA GLY A 84 21.66 -10.21 1.20
C GLY A 84 20.60 -10.88 0.30
N ALA A 85 21.05 -11.77 -0.55
CA ALA A 85 20.22 -12.50 -1.52
C ALA A 85 19.32 -13.62 -0.92
N GLY A 86 19.36 -13.88 0.38
CA GLY A 86 18.67 -15.02 1.01
C GLY A 86 17.33 -14.72 1.71
N ASN A 87 17.11 -13.46 2.14
CA ASN A 87 15.89 -13.04 2.87
C ASN A 87 15.14 -11.90 2.16
N ILE A 88 15.46 -11.62 0.90
CA ILE A 88 14.95 -10.46 0.16
C ILE A 88 13.43 -10.56 -0.03
N GLU A 89 12.89 -11.73 -0.35
CA GLU A 89 11.44 -11.89 -0.61
C GLU A 89 10.60 -11.71 0.66
N GLU A 90 11.01 -12.27 1.80
CA GLU A 90 10.28 -12.12 3.06
C GLU A 90 10.36 -10.69 3.61
N ASN A 91 11.53 -10.05 3.53
CA ASN A 91 11.70 -8.66 3.94
C ASN A 91 10.95 -7.69 3.03
N MET A 92 10.93 -7.93 1.72
CA MET A 92 10.14 -7.15 0.77
C MET A 92 8.64 -7.29 1.02
N PHE A 93 8.16 -8.48 1.36
CA PHE A 93 6.76 -8.71 1.70
C PHE A 93 6.35 -7.95 2.96
N ALA A 94 7.16 -8.00 4.00
CA ALA A 94 6.90 -7.28 5.25
C ALA A 94 6.92 -5.76 5.06
N GLU A 95 7.88 -5.23 4.32
CA GLU A 95 7.96 -3.80 3.98
C GLU A 95 6.77 -3.35 3.14
N GLU A 96 6.39 -4.13 2.14
CA GLU A 96 5.24 -3.87 1.29
C GLU A 96 3.94 -3.81 2.10
N LEU A 97 3.74 -4.77 3.01
CA LEU A 97 2.59 -4.81 3.89
C LEU A 97 2.51 -3.57 4.78
N LEU A 98 3.63 -3.19 5.40
CA LEU A 98 3.69 -1.99 6.24
C LEU A 98 3.39 -0.71 5.46
N LEU A 99 3.90 -0.58 4.24
CA LEU A 99 3.62 0.57 3.38
C LEU A 99 2.15 0.64 2.96
N LEU A 100 1.53 -0.49 2.66
CA LEU A 100 0.10 -0.55 2.33
C LEU A 100 -0.77 -0.18 3.52
N ILE A 101 -0.44 -0.67 4.70
CA ILE A 101 -1.14 -0.31 5.94
C ILE A 101 -0.98 1.19 6.21
N GLN A 102 0.22 1.72 6.11
CA GLN A 102 0.50 3.14 6.32
C GLN A 102 -0.26 4.02 5.33
N HIS A 103 -0.27 3.66 4.04
CA HIS A 103 -1.06 4.36 3.04
C HIS A 103 -2.55 4.34 3.36
N THR A 104 -3.09 3.20 3.79
CA THR A 104 -4.49 3.07 4.18
C THR A 104 -4.81 3.97 5.37
N VAL A 105 -3.95 4.02 6.37
CA VAL A 105 -4.09 4.88 7.55
C VAL A 105 -4.10 6.36 7.16
N GLU A 106 -3.23 6.77 6.24
CA GLU A 106 -3.18 8.15 5.72
C GLU A 106 -4.48 8.58 5.03
N GLN A 107 -5.22 7.64 4.43
CA GLN A 107 -6.50 7.90 3.76
C GLN A 107 -7.71 7.87 4.71
N MET A 108 -7.52 7.50 5.97
CA MET A 108 -8.61 7.49 6.96
C MET A 108 -9.07 8.91 7.30
N PRO A 109 -10.35 9.09 7.72
CA PRO A 109 -10.78 10.34 8.33
C PRO A 109 -9.88 10.72 9.50
N ALA A 110 -9.64 12.03 9.69
CA ALA A 110 -8.64 12.55 10.64
C ALA A 110 -8.77 11.98 12.07
N GLN A 111 -9.99 11.88 12.59
CA GLN A 111 -10.22 11.34 13.93
C GLN A 111 -9.90 9.84 14.02
N ARG A 112 -10.31 9.06 13.03
CA ARG A 112 -10.01 7.61 12.96
C ARG A 112 -8.50 7.37 12.87
N LYS A 113 -7.83 8.10 11.99
CA LYS A 113 -6.37 8.06 11.84
C LYS A 113 -5.67 8.36 13.17
N ARG A 114 -6.06 9.45 13.85
CA ARG A 114 -5.46 9.85 15.12
C ARG A 114 -5.67 8.77 16.20
N ILE A 115 -6.86 8.23 16.33
CA ILE A 115 -7.15 7.16 17.29
C ILE A 115 -6.33 5.90 16.99
N TYR A 116 -6.23 5.51 15.72
CA TYR A 116 -5.42 4.39 15.30
C TYR A 116 -3.93 4.59 15.64
N GLU A 117 -3.38 5.75 15.37
CA GLU A 117 -1.99 6.09 15.69
C GLU A 117 -1.72 6.09 17.19
N MET A 118 -2.59 6.67 17.98
CA MET A 118 -2.49 6.64 19.45
C MET A 118 -2.51 5.21 20.00
N SER A 119 -3.33 4.34 19.43
CA SER A 119 -3.42 2.95 19.85
C SER A 119 -2.19 2.13 19.41
N ARG A 120 -1.77 2.25 18.17
CA ARG A 120 -0.75 1.36 17.56
C ARG A 120 0.67 1.88 17.63
N LYS A 121 0.88 3.18 17.46
CA LYS A 121 2.21 3.78 17.53
C LYS A 121 2.58 4.22 18.94
N GLU A 122 1.64 4.82 19.67
CA GLU A 122 1.88 5.36 21.01
C GLU A 122 1.56 4.36 22.13
N GLY A 123 0.97 3.21 21.82
CA GLY A 123 0.66 2.15 22.76
C GLY A 123 -0.40 2.50 23.82
N LYS A 124 -1.23 3.50 23.57
CA LYS A 124 -2.29 3.92 24.49
C LYS A 124 -3.47 2.94 24.46
N ASN A 125 -4.06 2.69 25.62
CA ASN A 125 -5.29 1.90 25.71
C ASN A 125 -6.54 2.76 25.39
N ASN A 126 -7.69 2.11 25.25
CA ASN A 126 -8.92 2.80 24.84
C ASN A 126 -9.40 3.83 25.87
N ASP A 127 -9.21 3.58 27.15
CA ASP A 127 -9.56 4.52 28.22
C ASP A 127 -8.69 5.77 28.17
N GLU A 128 -7.39 5.62 27.98
CA GLU A 128 -6.45 6.74 27.85
C GLU A 128 -6.76 7.60 26.62
N ILE A 129 -7.06 6.97 25.48
CA ILE A 129 -7.44 7.67 24.25
C ILE A 129 -8.75 8.45 24.45
N ALA A 130 -9.74 7.81 25.06
CA ALA A 130 -11.03 8.44 25.36
C ALA A 130 -10.87 9.69 26.23
N GLN A 131 -10.02 9.62 27.25
CA GLN A 131 -9.73 10.76 28.13
C GLN A 131 -8.99 11.88 27.40
N LEU A 132 -7.95 11.56 26.63
CA LEU A 132 -7.14 12.54 25.92
C LEU A 132 -7.93 13.28 24.84
N LEU A 133 -8.84 12.60 24.16
CA LEU A 133 -9.68 13.18 23.11
C LEU A 133 -11.03 13.71 23.61
N ALA A 134 -11.33 13.55 24.91
CA ALA A 134 -12.61 13.92 25.52
C ALA A 134 -13.82 13.29 24.77
N ILE A 135 -13.72 12.03 24.43
CA ILE A 135 -14.76 11.24 23.77
C ILE A 135 -15.09 9.97 24.57
N ASN A 136 -16.20 9.33 24.24
CA ASN A 136 -16.60 8.09 24.89
C ASN A 136 -15.69 6.93 24.45
N LYS A 137 -15.37 6.01 25.36
CA LYS A 137 -14.62 4.78 25.09
C LYS A 137 -15.22 3.97 23.93
N ARG A 138 -16.55 3.87 23.86
CA ARG A 138 -17.23 3.17 22.77
C ARG A 138 -16.96 3.83 21.41
N THR A 139 -16.84 5.14 21.37
CA THR A 139 -16.45 5.86 20.16
C THR A 139 -15.04 5.48 19.72
N VAL A 140 -14.09 5.35 20.66
CA VAL A 140 -12.73 4.86 20.39
C VAL A 140 -12.78 3.44 19.81
N GLU A 141 -13.51 2.54 20.44
CA GLU A 141 -13.66 1.14 19.98
C GLU A 141 -14.25 1.07 18.57
N ASN A 142 -15.28 1.88 18.29
CA ASN A 142 -15.89 1.94 16.96
C ASN A 142 -14.91 2.42 15.89
N HIS A 143 -14.13 3.47 16.17
CA HIS A 143 -13.11 3.95 15.22
C HIS A 143 -12.01 2.92 14.97
N LEU A 144 -11.55 2.21 16.00
CA LEU A 144 -10.57 1.14 15.84
C LEU A 144 -11.13 -0.04 15.04
N THR A 145 -12.37 -0.43 15.25
CA THR A 145 -13.06 -1.46 14.48
C THR A 145 -13.15 -1.06 13.00
N GLN A 146 -13.53 0.18 12.72
CA GLN A 146 -13.59 0.69 11.34
C GLN A 146 -12.20 0.80 10.70
N ALA A 147 -11.18 1.21 11.47
CA ALA A 147 -9.80 1.26 10.97
C ALA A 147 -9.30 -0.13 10.56
N LEU A 148 -9.57 -1.16 11.36
CA LEU A 148 -9.23 -2.54 11.02
C LEU A 148 -10.04 -3.05 9.82
N ALA A 149 -11.29 -2.63 9.65
CA ALA A 149 -12.10 -2.96 8.48
C ALA A 149 -11.53 -2.33 7.20
N ASP A 150 -11.07 -1.08 7.27
CA ASP A 150 -10.42 -0.39 6.15
C ASP A 150 -9.13 -1.12 5.73
N ILE A 151 -8.32 -1.54 6.69
CA ILE A 151 -7.08 -2.30 6.43
C ILE A 151 -7.39 -3.67 5.81
N ARG A 152 -8.38 -4.41 6.34
CA ARG A 152 -8.80 -5.69 5.76
C ARG A 152 -9.29 -5.54 4.33
N LYS A 153 -10.08 -4.52 4.06
CA LYS A 153 -10.58 -4.23 2.71
C LYS A 153 -9.44 -3.99 1.74
N MET A 154 -8.45 -3.20 2.13
CA MET A 154 -7.24 -2.96 1.35
C MET A 154 -6.48 -4.28 1.09
N LEU A 155 -6.26 -5.09 2.11
CA LEU A 155 -5.54 -6.36 1.99
C LEU A 155 -6.26 -7.34 1.05
N LYS A 156 -7.59 -7.41 1.10
CA LYS A 156 -8.38 -8.21 0.15
C LYS A 156 -8.18 -7.74 -1.28
N HIS A 157 -8.21 -6.44 -1.53
CA HIS A 157 -7.98 -5.91 -2.87
C HIS A 157 -6.57 -6.20 -3.38
N PHE A 158 -5.59 -6.15 -2.51
CA PHE A 158 -4.18 -6.31 -2.90
C PHE A 158 -3.77 -7.77 -3.08
N TYR A 159 -4.21 -8.67 -2.21
CA TYR A 159 -3.75 -10.06 -2.16
C TYR A 159 -4.71 -11.09 -2.77
N LEU A 160 -6.01 -10.82 -2.88
CA LEU A 160 -7.01 -11.75 -3.42
C LEU A 160 -7.39 -11.48 -4.87
N PHE A 161 -6.75 -10.52 -5.50
CA PHE A 161 -6.91 -10.23 -6.92
C PHE A 161 -5.89 -11.06 -7.73
#